data_a93e2b8189f88a8e038728745c59b585
#
_entry.id   a93e2b8189f88a8e038728745c59b585
#
_cell.length_a   1.000
_cell.length_b   1.000
_cell.length_c   1.000
_cell.angle_alpha   90.00
_cell.angle_beta   90.00
_cell.angle_gamma   90.00
#
_symmetry.space_group_name_H-M   'P 1'
#
loop_
_entity.id
_entity.type
_entity.pdbx_description
1 polymer ?
#
loop_
_entity_poly.entity_id
_entity_poly.type
_entity_poly.pdbx_seq_one_letter_code
_entity_poly.pdbx_strand_id
1 'polypeptide(L)'
;MRRTLMVVLLVLAIGGTACSHNGTDPEPTPPEPPVQETNLDKAEENLKRSLTLTQAVLERCFKGNSMLMMRYYYPFAGVTSLEKASVWMYTSSFEAVNALLSGMEELKEAGRPDLYNANSEELKSTLGKLFDGLDWYKGTYTLTSYTQTKEWSVYGVNRGNSPGTAKVEGRENVYDDQEWLVRELLNAYRLTGESRYLEKAEYLAEYVLDGWDCTLRSDGTEHGGITWGPGYYTKHSCSNGPFVSPLVWLSEIYSGKNAKITHRYIGAMKQRLTEEMDKSEYYLMFAKKVYAFQKNNLFRKAVGVYYDMLGAKGSSLSESGIAYETVGGVRYRANNEEEGPTGTAYSYNSGTMLSGAADLYRVTGDKEYLTDMTNLSNSTLVYFAKKSATVEDCYDYDVTGFNNWFNGVLLRGWVDVSAHYSNVTL
;
A
#
# COMPACT_ATOMS: atom_id res chain seq x y z
N MET A 1 -20.56 5.75 0.78
CA MET A 1 -19.96 7.04 0.32
C MET A 1 -19.58 6.89 -1.13
N ARG A 2 -20.14 7.72 -2.00
CA ARG A 2 -19.87 7.63 -3.45
C ARG A 2 -18.46 8.16 -3.73
N ARG A 3 -17.58 7.31 -4.25
CA ARG A 3 -16.35 7.77 -4.92
C ARG A 3 -16.71 8.11 -6.36
N THR A 4 -16.59 9.37 -6.72
CA THR A 4 -16.86 9.83 -8.09
C THR A 4 -15.61 9.56 -8.94
N LEU A 5 -15.74 8.72 -9.95
CA LEU A 5 -14.70 8.46 -10.95
C LEU A 5 -14.46 9.73 -11.76
N MET A 6 -13.30 10.37 -11.60
CA MET A 6 -12.89 11.51 -12.42
C MET A 6 -11.71 11.09 -13.30
N VAL A 7 -11.99 10.89 -14.58
CA VAL A 7 -10.99 10.57 -15.61
C VAL A 7 -10.64 11.86 -16.35
N VAL A 8 -9.35 12.19 -16.39
CA VAL A 8 -8.82 13.39 -17.04
C VAL A 8 -8.76 13.20 -18.56
N LEU A 9 -9.37 14.12 -19.30
CA LEU A 9 -9.35 14.22 -20.76
C LEU A 9 -8.24 15.16 -21.23
N LEU A 10 -7.39 14.69 -22.13
CA LEU A 10 -6.61 15.55 -23.03
C LEU A 10 -7.25 15.53 -24.41
N VAL A 11 -7.74 16.68 -24.87
CA VAL A 11 -8.31 16.85 -26.22
C VAL A 11 -7.25 17.49 -27.12
N LEU A 12 -6.87 16.81 -28.20
CA LEU A 12 -6.12 17.39 -29.32
C LEU A 12 -7.05 17.55 -30.51
N ALA A 13 -7.27 18.77 -30.93
CA ALA A 13 -7.96 19.11 -32.17
C ALA A 13 -6.94 19.20 -33.33
N ILE A 14 -7.13 18.42 -34.38
CA ILE A 14 -6.39 18.56 -35.64
C ILE A 14 -7.35 19.02 -36.72
N GLY A 15 -7.13 20.22 -37.24
CA GLY A 15 -7.87 20.78 -38.35
C GLY A 15 -7.31 20.27 -39.71
N GLY A 16 -8.18 19.78 -40.59
CA GLY A 16 -7.84 19.38 -41.94
C GLY A 16 -8.52 20.28 -42.97
N THR A 17 -7.76 20.76 -43.94
CA THR A 17 -8.17 21.60 -45.07
C THR A 17 -8.77 20.76 -46.21
N ALA A 18 -9.89 21.23 -46.75
CA ALA A 18 -10.60 20.60 -47.90
C ALA A 18 -10.06 21.11 -49.24
N CYS A 19 -9.89 20.21 -50.19
CA CYS A 19 -9.79 20.53 -51.61
C CYS A 19 -11.04 20.03 -52.35
N SER A 20 -11.61 20.90 -53.20
CA SER A 20 -12.82 20.65 -54.01
C SER A 20 -12.51 19.92 -55.30
N HIS A 21 -13.34 18.93 -55.68
CA HIS A 21 -13.43 18.41 -57.04
C HIS A 21 -14.90 18.14 -57.41
N ASN A 22 -15.32 18.63 -58.62
CA ASN A 22 -16.63 18.45 -59.19
C ASN A 22 -16.72 17.14 -60.01
N GLY A 23 -17.65 16.28 -59.68
CA GLY A 23 -18.05 15.12 -60.48
C GLY A 23 -19.38 14.58 -59.98
N THR A 24 -20.37 14.43 -60.84
CA THR A 24 -21.73 14.00 -60.53
C THR A 24 -21.82 12.46 -60.54
N ASP A 25 -21.32 11.82 -59.53
CA ASP A 25 -21.68 10.46 -59.11
C ASP A 25 -22.48 10.53 -57.79
N PRO A 26 -23.40 9.57 -57.49
CA PRO A 26 -24.12 9.61 -56.23
C PRO A 26 -23.12 9.66 -55.09
N GLU A 27 -23.19 10.74 -54.30
CA GLU A 27 -22.27 10.95 -53.15
C GLU A 27 -22.23 9.67 -52.33
N PRO A 28 -21.01 9.10 -52.08
CA PRO A 28 -20.87 8.04 -51.11
C PRO A 28 -21.29 8.62 -49.76
N THR A 29 -22.19 7.92 -49.10
CA THR A 29 -22.60 8.25 -47.71
C THR A 29 -21.34 8.58 -46.93
N PRO A 30 -21.23 9.78 -46.28
CA PRO A 30 -20.06 10.11 -45.54
C PRO A 30 -19.78 8.99 -44.52
N PRO A 31 -18.55 8.54 -44.36
CA PRO A 31 -18.24 7.57 -43.30
C PRO A 31 -18.73 8.16 -41.97
N GLU A 32 -19.47 7.36 -41.20
CA GLU A 32 -19.87 7.76 -39.86
C GLU A 32 -18.68 8.34 -39.15
N PRO A 33 -18.82 9.51 -38.47
CA PRO A 33 -17.71 10.08 -37.72
C PRO A 33 -17.23 9.02 -36.75
N PRO A 34 -15.90 8.86 -36.56
CA PRO A 34 -15.36 7.88 -35.65
C PRO A 34 -16.00 8.10 -34.28
N VAL A 35 -16.60 7.04 -33.72
CA VAL A 35 -17.23 7.08 -32.40
C VAL A 35 -16.16 7.59 -31.46
N GLN A 36 -16.37 8.75 -30.86
CA GLN A 36 -15.42 9.34 -29.94
C GLN A 36 -15.41 8.46 -28.67
N GLU A 37 -14.29 7.77 -28.44
CA GLU A 37 -14.11 6.89 -27.31
C GLU A 37 -14.30 7.67 -25.99
N THR A 38 -15.23 7.23 -25.17
CA THR A 38 -15.51 7.85 -23.88
C THR A 38 -14.49 7.40 -22.82
N ASN A 39 -14.40 8.14 -21.72
CA ASN A 39 -13.57 7.73 -20.56
C ASN A 39 -13.99 6.38 -19.99
N LEU A 40 -15.30 6.05 -20.03
CA LEU A 40 -15.81 4.76 -19.61
C LEU A 40 -15.35 3.62 -20.54
N ASP A 41 -15.26 3.88 -21.84
CA ASP A 41 -14.75 2.88 -22.81
C ASP A 41 -13.29 2.57 -22.52
N LYS A 42 -12.47 3.59 -22.28
CA LYS A 42 -11.05 3.45 -21.90
C LYS A 42 -10.88 2.73 -20.56
N ALA A 43 -11.70 3.06 -19.56
CA ALA A 43 -11.67 2.40 -18.27
C ALA A 43 -12.01 0.91 -18.40
N GLU A 44 -13.05 0.58 -19.16
CA GLU A 44 -13.45 -0.80 -19.43
C GLU A 44 -12.37 -1.58 -20.19
N GLU A 45 -11.74 -0.97 -21.22
CA GLU A 45 -10.65 -1.59 -21.96
C GLU A 45 -9.43 -1.85 -21.07
N ASN A 46 -9.06 -0.89 -20.23
CA ASN A 46 -7.97 -1.05 -19.29
C ASN A 46 -8.24 -2.14 -18.25
N LEU A 47 -9.49 -2.27 -17.76
CA LEU A 47 -9.87 -3.37 -16.87
C LEU A 47 -9.80 -4.72 -17.59
N LYS A 48 -10.21 -4.83 -18.85
CA LYS A 48 -10.06 -6.06 -19.66
C LYS A 48 -8.60 -6.46 -19.83
N ARG A 49 -7.72 -5.48 -20.10
CA ARG A 49 -6.27 -5.72 -20.18
C ARG A 49 -5.69 -6.17 -18.83
N SER A 50 -6.08 -5.51 -17.75
CA SER A 50 -5.65 -5.87 -16.38
C SER A 50 -6.14 -7.26 -15.98
N LEU A 51 -7.38 -7.63 -16.33
CA LEU A 51 -7.92 -8.96 -16.10
C LEU A 51 -7.10 -10.01 -16.85
N THR A 52 -6.81 -9.79 -18.13
CA THR A 52 -5.99 -10.69 -18.96
C THR A 52 -4.60 -10.89 -18.37
N LEU A 53 -3.96 -9.82 -17.91
CA LEU A 53 -2.64 -9.89 -17.25
C LEU A 53 -2.70 -10.65 -15.92
N THR A 54 -3.70 -10.38 -15.10
CA THR A 54 -3.87 -11.06 -13.79
C THR A 54 -4.13 -12.55 -13.99
N GLN A 55 -4.99 -12.93 -14.93
CA GLN A 55 -5.25 -14.34 -15.29
C GLN A 55 -3.96 -15.02 -15.78
N ALA A 56 -3.18 -14.35 -16.63
CA ALA A 56 -1.90 -14.89 -17.09
C ALA A 56 -0.90 -15.10 -15.94
N VAL A 57 -0.86 -14.21 -14.95
CA VAL A 57 -0.02 -14.40 -13.75
C VAL A 57 -0.52 -15.59 -12.93
N LEU A 58 -1.83 -15.69 -12.68
CA LEU A 58 -2.42 -16.80 -11.93
C LEU A 58 -2.15 -18.15 -12.62
N GLU A 59 -2.27 -18.21 -13.94
CA GLU A 59 -2.02 -19.42 -14.72
C GLU A 59 -0.53 -19.82 -14.75
N ARG A 60 0.36 -18.84 -14.97
CA ARG A 60 1.78 -19.11 -15.27
C ARG A 60 2.67 -19.10 -14.05
N CYS A 61 2.38 -18.28 -13.06
CA CYS A 61 3.20 -18.15 -11.86
C CYS A 61 2.71 -19.01 -10.70
N PHE A 62 1.44 -19.39 -10.64
CA PHE A 62 0.91 -20.21 -9.55
C PHE A 62 0.90 -21.69 -9.89
N LYS A 63 1.19 -22.54 -8.89
CA LYS A 63 1.24 -24.00 -9.05
C LYS A 63 0.43 -24.70 -7.97
N GLY A 64 -0.41 -25.62 -8.41
CA GLY A 64 -1.16 -26.53 -7.54
C GLY A 64 -2.17 -25.84 -6.61
N ASN A 65 -2.88 -26.66 -5.83
CA ASN A 65 -3.93 -26.20 -4.91
C ASN A 65 -3.40 -25.42 -3.69
N SER A 66 -2.09 -25.45 -3.45
CA SER A 66 -1.46 -24.71 -2.35
C SER A 66 -1.15 -23.25 -2.69
N MET A 67 -1.59 -22.74 -3.82
CA MET A 67 -1.30 -21.41 -4.32
C MET A 67 0.20 -21.06 -4.24
N LEU A 68 1.05 -22.00 -4.69
CA LEU A 68 2.49 -21.79 -4.74
C LEU A 68 2.84 -20.79 -5.85
N MET A 69 3.15 -19.57 -5.48
CA MET A 69 3.60 -18.56 -6.43
C MET A 69 5.09 -18.69 -6.71
N MET A 70 5.44 -18.72 -7.99
CA MET A 70 6.82 -18.66 -8.47
C MET A 70 7.19 -17.21 -8.77
N ARG A 71 8.46 -16.87 -8.56
CA ARG A 71 8.94 -15.48 -8.56
C ARG A 71 8.91 -14.82 -9.92
N TYR A 72 9.24 -15.56 -11.00
CA TYR A 72 9.36 -15.01 -12.36
C TYR A 72 8.72 -15.90 -13.39
N TYR A 73 8.19 -15.28 -14.44
CA TYR A 73 7.88 -15.91 -15.71
C TYR A 73 8.71 -15.21 -16.80
N TYR A 74 9.35 -16.01 -17.65
CA TYR A 74 10.16 -15.54 -18.78
C TYR A 74 9.37 -15.69 -20.08
N PRO A 75 8.69 -14.63 -20.55
CA PRO A 75 7.70 -14.74 -21.65
C PRO A 75 8.34 -15.19 -22.97
N PHE A 76 9.56 -14.76 -23.26
CA PHE A 76 10.25 -15.16 -24.50
C PHE A 76 10.70 -16.62 -24.51
N ALA A 77 10.97 -17.17 -23.35
CA ALA A 77 11.33 -18.57 -23.18
C ALA A 77 10.13 -19.49 -22.89
N GLY A 78 8.97 -18.92 -22.54
CA GLY A 78 7.80 -19.66 -22.12
C GLY A 78 8.00 -20.44 -20.80
N VAL A 79 8.93 -20.03 -19.93
CA VAL A 79 9.36 -20.78 -18.75
C VAL A 79 9.09 -20.02 -17.48
N THR A 80 8.58 -20.72 -16.45
CA THR A 80 8.46 -20.21 -15.09
C THR A 80 9.71 -20.57 -14.28
N SER A 81 10.22 -19.63 -13.46
CA SER A 81 11.37 -19.87 -12.58
C SER A 81 11.10 -20.98 -11.58
N LEU A 82 12.17 -21.50 -10.97
CA LEU A 82 12.07 -22.42 -9.84
C LEU A 82 12.10 -21.70 -8.47
N GLU A 83 12.36 -20.40 -8.47
CA GLU A 83 12.34 -19.58 -7.25
C GLU A 83 10.91 -19.34 -6.79
N LYS A 84 10.68 -19.52 -5.50
CA LYS A 84 9.39 -19.18 -4.87
C LYS A 84 9.30 -17.67 -4.65
N ALA A 85 8.11 -17.11 -4.81
CA ALA A 85 7.84 -15.72 -4.49
C ALA A 85 7.94 -15.48 -2.96
N SER A 86 8.39 -14.27 -2.58
CA SER A 86 8.26 -13.78 -1.20
C SER A 86 6.80 -13.47 -0.86
N VAL A 87 6.50 -13.29 0.42
CA VAL A 87 5.14 -12.91 0.86
C VAL A 87 4.73 -11.55 0.28
N TRP A 88 5.65 -10.60 0.13
CA TRP A 88 5.39 -9.32 -0.54
C TRP A 88 4.92 -9.50 -1.98
N MET A 89 5.63 -10.31 -2.78
CA MET A 89 5.22 -10.64 -4.14
C MET A 89 3.87 -11.38 -4.16
N TYR A 90 3.64 -12.28 -3.20
CA TYR A 90 2.37 -12.98 -3.06
C TYR A 90 1.22 -12.00 -2.77
N THR A 91 1.46 -11.02 -1.91
CA THR A 91 0.49 -9.97 -1.55
C THR A 91 0.09 -9.12 -2.77
N SER A 92 0.99 -8.89 -3.73
CA SER A 92 0.65 -8.17 -4.96
C SER A 92 -0.46 -8.85 -5.78
N SER A 93 -0.66 -10.16 -5.60
CA SER A 93 -1.76 -10.87 -6.23
C SER A 93 -3.12 -10.56 -5.59
N PHE A 94 -3.15 -10.33 -4.26
CA PHE A 94 -4.35 -9.77 -3.62
C PHE A 94 -4.66 -8.37 -4.14
N GLU A 95 -3.64 -7.51 -4.24
CA GLU A 95 -3.79 -6.15 -4.75
C GLU A 95 -4.39 -6.16 -6.16
N ALA A 96 -3.87 -7.03 -7.06
CA ALA A 96 -4.37 -7.14 -8.42
C ALA A 96 -5.85 -7.59 -8.48
N VAL A 97 -6.22 -8.61 -7.70
CA VAL A 97 -7.61 -9.11 -7.68
C VAL A 97 -8.55 -8.10 -7.02
N ASN A 98 -8.15 -7.46 -5.93
CA ASN A 98 -8.93 -6.41 -5.27
C ASN A 98 -9.15 -5.20 -6.21
N ALA A 99 -8.11 -4.76 -6.92
CA ALA A 99 -8.20 -3.65 -7.86
C ALA A 99 -9.15 -3.97 -9.03
N LEU A 100 -9.11 -5.19 -9.56
CA LEU A 100 -10.04 -5.65 -10.59
C LEU A 100 -11.48 -5.64 -10.10
N LEU A 101 -11.75 -6.23 -8.93
CA LEU A 101 -13.10 -6.27 -8.35
C LEU A 101 -13.63 -4.86 -8.10
N SER A 102 -12.82 -3.97 -7.52
CA SER A 102 -13.21 -2.58 -7.26
C SER A 102 -13.53 -1.84 -8.56
N GLY A 103 -12.65 -1.91 -9.55
CA GLY A 103 -12.87 -1.23 -10.82
C GLY A 103 -14.07 -1.77 -11.61
N MET A 104 -14.31 -3.09 -11.55
CA MET A 104 -15.50 -3.70 -12.16
C MET A 104 -16.80 -3.30 -11.42
N GLU A 105 -16.75 -3.13 -10.09
CA GLU A 105 -17.90 -2.64 -9.30
C GLU A 105 -18.21 -1.19 -9.64
N GLU A 106 -17.20 -0.32 -9.78
CA GLU A 106 -17.36 1.07 -10.21
C GLU A 106 -17.93 1.16 -11.64
N LEU A 107 -17.49 0.31 -12.58
CA LEU A 107 -18.08 0.25 -13.93
C LEU A 107 -19.54 -0.21 -13.88
N LYS A 108 -19.87 -1.19 -13.04
CA LYS A 108 -21.25 -1.65 -12.85
C LYS A 108 -22.14 -0.52 -12.31
N GLU A 109 -21.65 0.26 -11.32
CA GLU A 109 -22.36 1.43 -10.80
C GLU A 109 -22.54 2.52 -11.88
N ALA A 110 -21.59 2.63 -12.82
CA ALA A 110 -21.66 3.52 -13.98
C ALA A 110 -22.56 2.98 -15.11
N GLY A 111 -23.27 1.86 -14.91
CA GLY A 111 -24.22 1.28 -15.86
C GLY A 111 -23.59 0.26 -16.83
N ARG A 112 -22.37 -0.21 -16.57
CA ARG A 112 -21.67 -1.25 -17.37
C ARG A 112 -21.38 -2.50 -16.53
N PRO A 113 -22.37 -3.36 -16.27
CA PRO A 113 -22.25 -4.47 -15.33
C PRO A 113 -21.55 -5.72 -15.87
N ASP A 114 -21.28 -5.82 -17.17
CA ASP A 114 -20.95 -7.08 -17.86
C ASP A 114 -19.67 -7.71 -17.32
N LEU A 115 -18.61 -6.94 -17.15
CA LEU A 115 -17.34 -7.44 -16.61
C LEU A 115 -17.50 -7.93 -15.17
N TYR A 116 -18.24 -7.21 -14.33
CA TYR A 116 -18.51 -7.62 -12.97
C TYR A 116 -19.31 -8.92 -12.92
N ASN A 117 -20.40 -8.97 -13.66
CA ASN A 117 -21.29 -10.15 -13.68
C ASN A 117 -20.58 -11.41 -14.19
N ALA A 118 -19.66 -11.25 -15.16
CA ALA A 118 -18.93 -12.38 -15.72
C ALA A 118 -17.78 -12.88 -14.83
N ASN A 119 -17.16 -12.03 -13.98
CA ASN A 119 -15.87 -12.37 -13.35
C ASN A 119 -15.87 -12.27 -11.83
N SER A 120 -16.83 -11.59 -11.20
CA SER A 120 -16.75 -11.27 -9.76
C SER A 120 -16.70 -12.49 -8.84
N GLU A 121 -17.46 -13.54 -9.15
CA GLU A 121 -17.50 -14.76 -8.32
C GLU A 121 -16.17 -15.54 -8.38
N GLU A 122 -15.56 -15.63 -9.58
CA GLU A 122 -14.26 -16.26 -9.75
C GLU A 122 -13.15 -15.47 -9.04
N LEU A 123 -13.17 -14.14 -9.14
CA LEU A 123 -12.20 -13.27 -8.48
C LEU A 123 -12.35 -13.34 -6.96
N LYS A 124 -13.56 -13.36 -6.39
CA LYS A 124 -13.81 -13.58 -4.96
C LYS A 124 -13.33 -14.96 -4.50
N SER A 125 -13.60 -16.01 -5.29
CA SER A 125 -13.07 -17.35 -5.03
C SER A 125 -11.54 -17.35 -5.03
N THR A 126 -10.91 -16.60 -5.94
CA THR A 126 -9.45 -16.45 -6.00
C THR A 126 -8.90 -15.74 -4.76
N LEU A 127 -9.55 -14.69 -4.25
CA LEU A 127 -9.18 -14.07 -2.97
C LEU A 127 -9.21 -15.10 -1.84
N GLY A 128 -10.24 -15.95 -1.78
CA GLY A 128 -10.32 -17.02 -0.79
C GLY A 128 -9.14 -17.99 -0.86
N LYS A 129 -8.79 -18.44 -2.07
CA LYS A 129 -7.64 -19.34 -2.29
C LYS A 129 -6.30 -18.67 -1.93
N LEU A 130 -6.14 -17.39 -2.28
CA LEU A 130 -4.96 -16.61 -1.89
C LEU A 130 -4.86 -16.49 -0.37
N PHE A 131 -5.97 -16.22 0.31
CA PHE A 131 -6.00 -16.14 1.78
C PHE A 131 -5.60 -17.45 2.44
N ASP A 132 -6.14 -18.59 1.99
CA ASP A 132 -5.77 -19.90 2.50
C ASP A 132 -4.30 -20.24 2.19
N GLY A 133 -3.79 -19.76 1.06
CA GLY A 133 -2.39 -19.90 0.66
C GLY A 133 -1.39 -19.14 1.55
N LEU A 134 -1.83 -18.10 2.27
CA LEU A 134 -0.99 -17.39 3.25
C LEU A 134 -0.52 -18.30 4.40
N ASP A 135 -1.22 -19.38 4.71
CA ASP A 135 -0.78 -20.32 5.75
C ASP A 135 0.61 -20.91 5.48
N TRP A 136 1.06 -20.92 4.24
CA TRP A 136 2.42 -21.37 3.89
C TRP A 136 3.50 -20.33 4.23
N TYR A 137 3.14 -19.07 4.43
CA TYR A 137 4.04 -18.00 4.89
C TYR A 137 3.91 -17.76 6.39
N LYS A 138 2.93 -18.43 7.05
CA LYS A 138 2.66 -18.26 8.48
C LYS A 138 3.66 -19.03 9.33
N GLY A 139 4.09 -18.40 10.43
CA GLY A 139 4.86 -19.00 11.51
C GLY A 139 4.48 -18.37 12.83
N THR A 140 4.97 -18.94 13.94
CA THR A 140 4.68 -18.45 15.30
C THR A 140 5.98 -18.29 16.07
N TYR A 141 6.11 -17.17 16.80
CA TYR A 141 7.26 -16.88 17.64
C TYR A 141 6.89 -15.92 18.77
N THR A 142 7.76 -15.83 19.77
CA THR A 142 7.60 -14.90 20.90
C THR A 142 8.40 -13.64 20.66
N LEU A 143 7.73 -12.48 20.63
CA LEU A 143 8.34 -11.16 20.49
C LEU A 143 8.37 -10.42 21.82
N THR A 144 9.54 -9.90 22.20
CA THR A 144 9.68 -8.88 23.24
C THR A 144 9.70 -7.52 22.57
N SER A 145 8.61 -6.77 22.74
CA SER A 145 8.42 -5.42 22.21
C SER A 145 8.77 -4.34 23.24
N TYR A 146 8.42 -3.10 22.96
CA TYR A 146 8.64 -1.97 23.89
C TYR A 146 7.75 -2.03 25.14
N THR A 147 6.62 -2.75 25.08
CA THR A 147 5.61 -2.75 26.14
C THR A 147 5.26 -4.13 26.71
N GLN A 148 5.55 -5.21 25.97
CA GLN A 148 5.17 -6.57 26.37
C GLN A 148 6.07 -7.63 25.74
N THR A 149 5.91 -8.87 26.23
CA THR A 149 6.37 -10.09 25.56
C THR A 149 5.14 -10.92 25.21
N LYS A 150 4.93 -11.19 23.92
CA LYS A 150 3.74 -11.88 23.42
C LYS A 150 4.08 -12.84 22.28
N GLU A 151 3.37 -13.95 22.23
CA GLU A 151 3.44 -14.87 21.10
C GLU A 151 2.58 -14.35 19.94
N TRP A 152 3.16 -14.34 18.73
CA TRP A 152 2.53 -13.87 17.51
C TRP A 152 2.60 -14.92 16.40
N SER A 153 1.48 -15.11 15.69
CA SER A 153 1.40 -15.93 14.47
C SER A 153 1.27 -15.01 13.26
N VAL A 154 2.37 -14.78 12.57
CA VAL A 154 2.52 -13.77 11.51
C VAL A 154 3.16 -14.37 10.26
N TYR A 155 3.45 -13.56 9.27
CA TYR A 155 3.94 -14.03 7.98
C TYR A 155 5.43 -13.72 7.80
N GLY A 156 6.20 -14.75 7.44
CA GLY A 156 7.61 -14.62 7.10
C GLY A 156 7.80 -14.16 5.65
N VAL A 157 8.96 -13.56 5.38
CA VAL A 157 9.37 -13.15 4.03
C VAL A 157 9.30 -14.33 3.07
N ASN A 158 9.75 -15.51 3.53
CA ASN A 158 9.87 -16.70 2.71
C ASN A 158 8.80 -17.76 3.04
N ARG A 159 8.31 -18.44 2.01
CA ARG A 159 7.37 -19.55 2.12
C ARG A 159 7.98 -20.73 2.88
N GLY A 160 7.25 -21.27 3.86
CA GLY A 160 7.60 -22.49 4.57
C GLY A 160 7.49 -23.77 3.70
N ASN A 161 7.92 -24.89 4.24
CA ASN A 161 7.83 -26.19 3.58
C ASN A 161 6.47 -26.89 3.78
N SER A 162 5.71 -26.43 4.78
CA SER A 162 4.31 -26.81 5.06
C SER A 162 3.56 -25.62 5.70
N PRO A 163 2.22 -25.64 5.72
CA PRO A 163 1.44 -24.58 6.38
C PRO A 163 1.86 -24.40 7.83
N GLY A 164 1.99 -23.15 8.27
CA GLY A 164 2.34 -22.79 9.65
C GLY A 164 3.81 -22.96 10.04
N THR A 165 4.71 -23.27 9.09
CA THR A 165 6.14 -23.56 9.38
C THR A 165 7.12 -22.57 8.78
N ALA A 166 6.65 -21.41 8.32
CA ALA A 166 7.54 -20.36 7.84
C ALA A 166 8.40 -19.81 8.99
N LYS A 167 9.61 -19.41 8.65
CA LYS A 167 10.46 -18.69 9.60
C LYS A 167 9.97 -17.25 9.71
N VAL A 168 9.71 -16.81 10.95
CA VAL A 168 9.15 -15.48 11.24
C VAL A 168 9.91 -14.74 12.34
N GLU A 169 10.99 -15.32 12.84
CA GLU A 169 11.83 -14.73 13.88
C GLU A 169 12.93 -13.87 13.29
N GLY A 170 13.25 -12.78 13.96
CA GLY A 170 14.35 -11.90 13.59
C GLY A 170 14.13 -11.24 12.23
N ARG A 171 15.08 -11.46 11.30
CA ARG A 171 15.07 -10.87 9.95
C ARG A 171 14.19 -11.59 8.94
N GLU A 172 13.67 -12.75 9.30
CA GLU A 172 12.76 -13.52 8.44
C GLU A 172 11.34 -12.92 8.42
N ASN A 173 11.15 -11.79 9.10
CA ASN A 173 9.88 -11.08 9.23
C ASN A 173 10.14 -9.58 9.19
N VAL A 174 9.38 -8.86 8.39
CA VAL A 174 9.41 -7.41 8.28
C VAL A 174 8.00 -6.84 8.44
N TYR A 175 7.89 -5.65 9.04
CA TYR A 175 6.58 -5.06 9.33
C TYR A 175 5.88 -4.55 8.07
N ASP A 176 6.61 -4.05 7.07
CA ASP A 176 6.03 -3.59 5.81
C ASP A 176 5.30 -4.70 5.04
N ASP A 177 5.80 -5.93 5.03
CA ASP A 177 5.10 -7.07 4.44
C ASP A 177 3.73 -7.32 5.12
N GLN A 178 3.66 -7.13 6.45
CA GLN A 178 2.39 -7.24 7.19
C GLN A 178 1.45 -6.07 6.87
N GLU A 179 1.98 -4.85 6.75
CA GLU A 179 1.20 -3.64 6.44
C GLU A 179 0.52 -3.74 5.06
N TRP A 180 1.25 -4.23 4.05
CA TRP A 180 0.67 -4.48 2.73
C TRP A 180 -0.42 -5.54 2.79
N LEU A 181 -0.24 -6.59 3.58
CA LEU A 181 -1.30 -7.59 3.82
C LEU A 181 -2.49 -6.97 4.55
N VAL A 182 -2.30 -6.16 5.58
CA VAL A 182 -3.40 -5.44 6.26
C VAL A 182 -4.21 -4.64 5.26
N ARG A 183 -3.54 -3.88 4.39
CA ARG A 183 -4.18 -3.07 3.36
C ARG A 183 -5.05 -3.92 2.42
N GLU A 184 -4.50 -5.00 1.92
CA GLU A 184 -5.20 -5.84 0.94
C GLU A 184 -6.29 -6.70 1.57
N LEU A 185 -6.13 -7.13 2.81
CA LEU A 185 -7.18 -7.82 3.55
C LEU A 185 -8.36 -6.89 3.89
N LEU A 186 -8.10 -5.61 4.21
CA LEU A 186 -9.17 -4.62 4.41
C LEU A 186 -9.93 -4.33 3.10
N ASN A 187 -9.23 -4.28 1.96
CA ASN A 187 -9.88 -4.19 0.66
C ASN A 187 -10.74 -5.42 0.36
N ALA A 188 -10.20 -6.63 0.60
CA ALA A 188 -10.97 -7.87 0.44
C ALA A 188 -12.22 -7.90 1.34
N TYR A 189 -12.12 -7.45 2.60
CA TYR A 189 -13.28 -7.29 3.49
C TYR A 189 -14.33 -6.33 2.92
N ARG A 190 -13.91 -5.16 2.42
CA ARG A 190 -14.82 -4.17 1.82
C ARG A 190 -15.57 -4.71 0.59
N LEU A 191 -14.90 -5.53 -0.21
CA LEU A 191 -15.43 -6.08 -1.46
C LEU A 191 -16.28 -7.34 -1.26
N THR A 192 -16.05 -8.12 -0.20
CA THR A 192 -16.71 -9.41 0.01
C THR A 192 -17.62 -9.44 1.22
N GLY A 193 -17.39 -8.60 2.23
CA GLY A 193 -18.06 -8.64 3.53
C GLY A 193 -17.61 -9.78 4.45
N GLU A 194 -16.63 -10.61 4.05
CA GLU A 194 -16.19 -11.76 4.84
C GLU A 194 -15.35 -11.35 6.05
N SER A 195 -15.82 -11.63 7.27
CA SER A 195 -15.17 -11.20 8.53
C SER A 195 -13.75 -11.71 8.71
N ARG A 196 -13.41 -12.89 8.13
CA ARG A 196 -12.06 -13.47 8.24
C ARG A 196 -10.95 -12.55 7.74
N TYR A 197 -11.23 -11.73 6.74
CA TYR A 197 -10.27 -10.75 6.23
C TYR A 197 -10.05 -9.60 7.22
N LEU A 198 -11.13 -9.07 7.80
CA LEU A 198 -11.05 -8.03 8.83
C LEU A 198 -10.33 -8.52 10.08
N GLU A 199 -10.70 -9.70 10.59
CA GLU A 199 -10.09 -10.31 11.77
C GLU A 199 -8.58 -10.49 11.61
N LYS A 200 -8.15 -10.97 10.43
CA LYS A 200 -6.73 -11.13 10.14
C LYS A 200 -6.02 -9.77 9.97
N ALA A 201 -6.65 -8.82 9.29
CA ALA A 201 -6.10 -7.47 9.14
C ALA A 201 -5.89 -6.78 10.49
N GLU A 202 -6.86 -6.86 11.40
CA GLU A 202 -6.73 -6.31 12.75
C GLU A 202 -5.60 -6.98 13.54
N TYR A 203 -5.55 -8.31 13.53
CA TYR A 203 -4.50 -9.07 14.21
C TYR A 203 -3.08 -8.65 13.74
N LEU A 204 -2.91 -8.48 12.44
CA LEU A 204 -1.64 -8.01 11.88
C LEU A 204 -1.38 -6.52 12.20
N ALA A 205 -2.43 -5.70 12.21
CA ALA A 205 -2.31 -4.30 12.59
C ALA A 205 -1.88 -4.15 14.06
N GLU A 206 -2.42 -4.93 14.97
CA GLU A 206 -1.97 -4.97 16.37
C GLU A 206 -0.51 -5.41 16.49
N TYR A 207 -0.10 -6.42 15.71
CA TYR A 207 1.28 -6.87 15.66
C TYR A 207 2.25 -5.77 15.20
N VAL A 208 1.92 -5.05 14.14
CA VAL A 208 2.75 -3.95 13.62
C VAL A 208 2.80 -2.80 14.63
N LEU A 209 1.67 -2.46 15.26
CA LEU A 209 1.61 -1.40 16.28
C LEU A 209 2.35 -1.77 17.57
N ASP A 210 2.50 -3.06 17.91
CA ASP A 210 3.38 -3.53 18.99
C ASP A 210 4.87 -3.23 18.68
N GLY A 211 5.22 -2.99 17.41
CA GLY A 211 6.53 -2.50 16.95
C GLY A 211 6.72 -0.98 16.97
N TRP A 212 5.70 -0.19 17.35
CA TRP A 212 5.82 1.26 17.53
C TRP A 212 6.74 1.61 18.69
N ASP A 213 7.75 2.45 18.43
CA ASP A 213 8.69 2.91 19.45
C ASP A 213 8.06 3.97 20.36
N CYS A 214 7.38 3.51 21.40
CA CYS A 214 6.77 4.38 22.42
C CYS A 214 7.73 4.76 23.56
N THR A 215 9.05 4.51 23.43
CA THR A 215 10.03 4.96 24.41
C THR A 215 10.12 6.48 24.43
N LEU A 216 10.37 7.03 25.62
CA LEU A 216 10.31 8.48 25.82
C LEU A 216 11.67 9.16 25.67
N ARG A 217 11.69 10.28 24.97
CA ARG A 217 12.79 11.26 24.95
C ARG A 217 12.88 11.96 26.31
N SER A 218 13.92 12.75 26.50
CA SER A 218 14.14 13.55 27.71
C SER A 218 13.05 14.61 27.95
N ASP A 219 12.37 15.06 26.91
CA ASP A 219 11.26 16.02 26.99
C ASP A 219 9.90 15.34 27.25
N GLY A 220 9.86 14.02 27.38
CA GLY A 220 8.66 13.23 27.61
C GLY A 220 7.88 12.86 26.36
N THR A 221 8.34 13.25 25.16
CA THR A 221 7.73 12.82 23.90
C THR A 221 8.22 11.43 23.49
N GLU A 222 7.39 10.69 22.73
CA GLU A 222 7.80 9.39 22.19
C GLU A 222 8.87 9.56 21.09
N HIS A 223 9.80 8.60 21.01
CA HIS A 223 10.69 8.51 19.85
C HIS A 223 9.90 8.28 18.57
N GLY A 224 8.90 7.44 18.63
CA GLY A 224 8.00 7.16 17.51
C GLY A 224 8.64 6.35 16.40
N GLY A 225 7.81 5.99 15.43
CA GLY A 225 8.19 5.21 14.26
C GLY A 225 8.21 3.71 14.49
N ILE A 226 8.00 2.98 13.38
CA ILE A 226 8.05 1.53 13.32
C ILE A 226 9.36 1.15 12.65
N THR A 227 10.10 0.20 13.22
CA THR A 227 11.33 -0.32 12.61
C THR A 227 10.99 -1.18 11.39
N TRP A 228 11.97 -1.48 10.53
CA TRP A 228 11.72 -2.30 9.35
C TRP A 228 11.14 -3.68 9.72
N GLY A 229 11.52 -4.22 10.85
CA GLY A 229 10.98 -5.45 11.40
C GLY A 229 11.48 -5.68 12.82
N PRO A 230 11.02 -6.75 13.49
CA PRO A 230 11.43 -7.07 14.85
C PRO A 230 12.93 -7.32 15.00
N GLY A 231 13.58 -7.83 13.94
CA GLY A 231 15.02 -8.06 13.88
C GLY A 231 15.85 -6.87 13.40
N TYR A 232 15.24 -5.68 13.26
CA TYR A 232 15.89 -4.47 12.76
C TYR A 232 15.74 -3.33 13.76
N TYR A 233 16.69 -2.39 13.76
CA TYR A 233 16.64 -1.20 14.60
C TYR A 233 16.59 0.11 13.81
N THR A 234 16.63 0.04 12.51
CA THR A 234 16.40 1.17 11.58
C THR A 234 14.90 1.33 11.30
N LYS A 235 14.44 2.58 11.19
CA LYS A 235 13.04 2.91 10.90
C LYS A 235 12.93 3.33 9.44
N HIS A 236 12.12 2.63 8.66
CA HIS A 236 12.04 2.80 7.21
C HIS A 236 10.74 3.49 6.79
N SER A 237 10.78 4.20 5.66
CA SER A 237 9.58 4.73 5.03
C SER A 237 8.60 3.61 4.66
N CYS A 238 9.10 2.44 4.24
CA CYS A 238 8.28 1.30 3.88
C CYS A 238 7.51 0.68 5.05
N SER A 239 7.98 0.83 6.29
CA SER A 239 7.31 0.33 7.49
C SER A 239 6.58 1.42 8.27
N ASN A 240 6.32 2.58 7.68
CA ASN A 240 5.56 3.67 8.28
C ASN A 240 4.50 4.23 7.30
N GLY A 241 4.90 4.76 6.15
CA GLY A 241 3.98 5.38 5.20
C GLY A 241 2.83 4.48 4.73
N PRO A 242 3.06 3.21 4.34
CA PRO A 242 2.01 2.31 3.88
C PRO A 242 0.93 2.03 4.93
N PHE A 243 1.26 2.18 6.21
CA PHE A 243 0.35 1.83 7.29
C PHE A 243 -0.68 2.92 7.61
N VAL A 244 -0.46 4.17 7.19
CA VAL A 244 -1.36 5.30 7.49
C VAL A 244 -2.78 5.04 6.98
N SER A 245 -2.95 4.73 5.68
CA SER A 245 -4.27 4.47 5.09
C SER A 245 -4.99 3.28 5.72
N PRO A 246 -4.38 2.10 5.91
CA PRO A 246 -5.00 0.99 6.62
C PRO A 246 -5.50 1.33 8.02
N LEU A 247 -4.74 2.13 8.79
CA LEU A 247 -5.17 2.57 10.12
C LEU A 247 -6.38 3.51 10.05
N VAL A 248 -6.43 4.42 9.08
CA VAL A 248 -7.62 5.26 8.85
C VAL A 248 -8.81 4.38 8.49
N TRP A 249 -8.64 3.38 7.62
CA TRP A 249 -9.73 2.50 7.22
C TRP A 249 -10.26 1.64 8.39
N LEU A 250 -9.38 1.16 9.27
CA LEU A 250 -9.79 0.49 10.51
C LEU A 250 -10.58 1.44 11.42
N SER A 251 -10.13 2.69 11.56
CA SER A 251 -10.87 3.70 12.33
C SER A 251 -12.29 3.89 11.79
N GLU A 252 -12.47 3.97 10.48
CA GLU A 252 -13.78 4.12 9.82
C GLU A 252 -14.67 2.88 10.02
N ILE A 253 -14.09 1.67 9.89
CA ILE A 253 -14.81 0.40 10.09
C ILE A 253 -15.41 0.33 11.50
N TYR A 254 -14.72 0.89 12.50
CA TYR A 254 -15.16 0.90 13.89
C TYR A 254 -15.88 2.17 14.33
N SER A 255 -15.99 3.18 13.45
CA SER A 255 -16.71 4.44 13.77
C SER A 255 -18.16 4.15 14.18
N GLY A 256 -18.57 4.70 15.32
CA GLY A 256 -19.90 4.50 15.89
C GLY A 256 -20.17 3.11 16.48
N LYS A 257 -19.17 2.21 16.53
CA LYS A 257 -19.27 0.89 17.14
C LYS A 257 -18.68 0.89 18.56
N ASN A 258 -19.35 0.21 19.48
CA ASN A 258 -18.80 -0.01 20.83
C ASN A 258 -17.80 -1.19 20.81
N ALA A 259 -16.62 -0.95 20.23
CA ALA A 259 -15.54 -1.93 20.14
C ALA A 259 -14.29 -1.36 20.80
N LYS A 260 -13.74 -2.09 21.77
CA LYS A 260 -12.59 -1.67 22.58
C LYS A 260 -11.31 -2.40 22.17
N ILE A 261 -10.18 -1.77 22.47
CA ILE A 261 -8.83 -2.31 22.31
C ILE A 261 -7.95 -1.83 23.45
N THR A 262 -7.02 -2.66 23.89
CA THR A 262 -6.06 -2.29 24.92
C THR A 262 -4.90 -1.51 24.31
N HIS A 263 -4.83 -0.22 24.58
CA HIS A 263 -3.65 0.61 24.28
C HIS A 263 -2.56 0.38 25.31
N ARG A 264 -1.35 0.09 24.82
CA ARG A 264 -0.14 -0.09 25.65
C ARG A 264 0.84 1.05 25.40
N TYR A 265 1.35 1.64 26.47
CA TYR A 265 2.26 2.79 26.38
C TYR A 265 3.25 2.85 27.55
N ILE A 266 4.20 3.75 27.46
CA ILE A 266 5.21 3.98 28.50
C ILE A 266 4.91 5.29 29.21
N GLY A 267 4.70 5.22 30.51
CA GLY A 267 4.47 6.40 31.36
C GLY A 267 5.76 7.16 31.69
N ALA A 268 5.61 8.37 32.23
CA ALA A 268 6.71 9.29 32.51
C ALA A 268 7.83 8.71 33.41
N MET A 269 7.50 7.76 34.27
CA MET A 269 8.48 7.05 35.11
C MET A 269 8.94 5.72 34.49
N LYS A 270 8.84 5.59 33.16
CA LYS A 270 9.18 4.38 32.37
C LYS A 270 8.37 3.13 32.69
N GLN A 271 7.30 3.23 33.47
CA GLN A 271 6.38 2.11 33.71
C GLN A 271 5.58 1.77 32.44
N ARG A 272 5.32 0.48 32.22
CA ARG A 272 4.45 0.00 31.15
C ARG A 272 3.01 0.04 31.63
N LEU A 273 2.18 0.80 30.92
CA LEU A 273 0.79 1.07 31.27
C LEU A 273 -0.15 0.56 30.17
N THR A 274 -1.38 0.35 30.56
CA THR A 274 -2.46 -0.03 29.64
C THR A 274 -3.70 0.79 29.92
N GLU A 275 -4.44 1.11 28.87
CA GLU A 275 -5.78 1.70 28.96
C GLU A 275 -6.69 1.11 27.88
N GLU A 276 -7.99 1.04 28.16
CA GLU A 276 -8.99 0.62 27.18
C GLU A 276 -9.43 1.84 26.37
N MET A 277 -9.27 1.75 25.05
CA MET A 277 -9.70 2.80 24.11
C MET A 277 -10.78 2.28 23.15
N ASP A 278 -11.55 3.19 22.56
CA ASP A 278 -12.37 2.87 21.40
C ASP A 278 -11.47 2.52 20.20
N LYS A 279 -11.76 1.41 19.50
CA LYS A 279 -10.96 0.99 18.33
C LYS A 279 -10.86 2.11 17.28
N SER A 280 -11.95 2.83 17.02
CA SER A 280 -11.96 3.94 16.07
C SER A 280 -10.98 5.04 16.46
N GLU A 281 -10.97 5.46 17.73
CA GLU A 281 -10.06 6.48 18.25
C GLU A 281 -8.61 5.99 18.26
N TYR A 282 -8.38 4.75 18.69
CA TYR A 282 -7.06 4.12 18.73
C TYR A 282 -6.40 4.10 17.34
N TYR A 283 -7.08 3.58 16.33
CA TYR A 283 -6.53 3.49 14.98
C TYR A 283 -6.31 4.86 14.36
N LEU A 284 -7.22 5.83 14.56
CA LEU A 284 -7.01 7.20 14.06
C LEU A 284 -5.85 7.90 14.76
N MET A 285 -5.68 7.70 16.07
CA MET A 285 -4.55 8.23 16.82
C MET A 285 -3.23 7.71 16.24
N PHE A 286 -3.12 6.40 15.99
CA PHE A 286 -1.92 5.83 15.41
C PHE A 286 -1.70 6.23 13.95
N ALA A 287 -2.76 6.36 13.13
CA ALA A 287 -2.64 6.90 11.79
C ALA A 287 -1.97 8.28 11.77
N LYS A 288 -2.41 9.17 12.67
CA LYS A 288 -1.81 10.50 12.85
C LYS A 288 -0.38 10.44 13.36
N LYS A 289 -0.08 9.58 14.36
CA LYS A 289 1.28 9.42 14.91
C LYS A 289 2.26 8.91 13.84
N VAL A 290 1.88 7.90 13.07
CA VAL A 290 2.73 7.31 12.01
C VAL A 290 2.96 8.31 10.89
N TYR A 291 1.90 9.01 10.44
CA TYR A 291 2.02 10.09 9.45
C TYR A 291 2.97 11.20 9.91
N ALA A 292 2.76 11.69 11.13
CA ALA A 292 3.59 12.76 11.71
C ALA A 292 5.05 12.31 11.88
N PHE A 293 5.28 11.06 12.31
CA PHE A 293 6.64 10.52 12.39
C PHE A 293 7.35 10.57 11.04
N GLN A 294 6.74 10.03 9.99
CA GLN A 294 7.36 10.00 8.67
C GLN A 294 7.56 11.41 8.10
N LYS A 295 6.56 12.29 8.21
CA LYS A 295 6.65 13.69 7.79
C LYS A 295 7.80 14.44 8.47
N ASN A 296 7.94 14.27 9.79
CA ASN A 296 8.91 15.04 10.57
C ASN A 296 10.34 14.52 10.46
N ASN A 297 10.52 13.20 10.24
CA ASN A 297 11.83 12.56 10.31
C ASN A 297 12.38 12.13 8.95
N LEU A 298 11.54 11.84 7.95
CA LEU A 298 11.96 11.25 6.68
C LEU A 298 11.74 12.15 5.46
N PHE A 299 11.15 13.34 5.63
CA PHE A 299 10.91 14.25 4.53
C PHE A 299 12.16 15.03 4.09
N ARG A 300 12.52 14.93 2.82
CA ARG A 300 13.63 15.66 2.18
C ARG A 300 13.16 17.05 1.75
N LYS A 301 13.24 18.03 2.64
CA LYS A 301 12.75 19.40 2.41
C LYS A 301 13.34 20.06 1.15
N ALA A 302 14.60 19.76 0.80
CA ALA A 302 15.28 20.36 -0.36
C ALA A 302 14.66 19.97 -1.71
N VAL A 303 14.00 18.81 -1.80
CA VAL A 303 13.43 18.26 -3.05
C VAL A 303 11.97 17.84 -2.92
N GLY A 304 11.39 17.95 -1.73
CA GLY A 304 9.97 17.72 -1.49
C GLY A 304 9.49 16.27 -1.58
N VAL A 305 10.37 15.29 -1.32
CA VAL A 305 10.05 13.85 -1.33
C VAL A 305 10.60 13.17 -0.09
N TYR A 306 10.33 11.87 0.11
CA TYR A 306 10.75 11.14 1.30
C TYR A 306 12.02 10.34 1.10
N TYR A 307 12.91 10.33 2.11
CA TYR A 307 14.04 9.41 2.23
C TYR A 307 13.56 7.96 2.40
N ASP A 308 14.49 7.01 2.21
CA ASP A 308 14.23 5.60 2.43
C ASP A 308 14.12 5.26 3.92
N MET A 309 15.07 5.74 4.74
CA MET A 309 15.11 5.35 6.15
C MET A 309 15.72 6.40 7.06
N LEU A 310 15.43 6.26 8.34
CA LEU A 310 16.12 6.83 9.46
C LEU A 310 17.09 5.78 10.00
N GLY A 311 18.40 6.01 9.84
CA GLY A 311 19.44 5.09 10.25
C GLY A 311 19.64 5.08 11.76
N ALA A 312 20.16 4.00 12.28
CA ALA A 312 20.63 3.95 13.66
C ALA A 312 22.16 4.13 13.72
N LYS A 313 22.63 4.83 14.73
CA LYS A 313 24.04 5.17 14.91
C LYS A 313 24.94 3.94 14.92
N GLY A 314 25.98 3.95 14.09
CA GLY A 314 26.92 2.83 13.99
C GLY A 314 26.37 1.62 13.27
N SER A 315 25.35 1.79 12.46
CA SER A 315 24.52 0.71 11.91
C SER A 315 25.25 -0.27 11.00
N SER A 316 25.30 -1.51 11.44
CA SER A 316 25.02 -2.63 10.55
C SER A 316 23.55 -3.03 10.76
N LEU A 317 22.82 -3.40 9.72
CA LEU A 317 21.47 -3.99 9.82
C LEU A 317 21.53 -5.37 10.52
N SER A 318 21.90 -5.41 11.81
CA SER A 318 22.20 -6.63 12.56
C SER A 318 21.28 -6.77 13.76
N GLU A 319 20.68 -7.93 13.96
CA GLU A 319 19.93 -8.29 15.18
C GLU A 319 20.74 -8.06 16.46
N SER A 320 22.05 -8.24 16.39
CA SER A 320 22.95 -8.00 17.53
C SER A 320 22.99 -6.55 18.01
N GLY A 321 22.42 -5.62 17.21
CA GLY A 321 22.34 -4.19 17.56
C GLY A 321 21.06 -3.77 18.28
N ILE A 322 20.07 -4.66 18.45
CA ILE A 322 18.79 -4.30 19.08
C ILE A 322 19.02 -4.03 20.57
N ALA A 323 18.66 -2.82 21.01
CA ALA A 323 18.75 -2.42 22.40
C ALA A 323 17.60 -2.98 23.25
N TYR A 324 17.93 -3.35 24.50
CA TYR A 324 16.94 -3.78 25.47
C TYR A 324 17.21 -3.10 26.81
N GLU A 325 16.15 -2.91 27.59
CA GLU A 325 16.22 -2.42 28.99
C GLU A 325 15.44 -3.35 29.92
N THR A 326 15.76 -3.32 31.21
CA THR A 326 15.03 -4.06 32.24
C THR A 326 14.33 -3.08 33.16
N VAL A 327 13.01 -3.20 33.25
CA VAL A 327 12.17 -2.37 34.11
C VAL A 327 11.35 -3.27 35.03
N GLY A 328 11.49 -3.11 36.32
CA GLY A 328 10.80 -3.97 37.32
C GLY A 328 11.13 -5.46 37.17
N GLY A 329 12.36 -5.80 36.72
CA GLY A 329 12.80 -7.18 36.52
C GLY A 329 12.33 -7.81 35.18
N VAL A 330 11.56 -7.09 34.37
CA VAL A 330 11.09 -7.55 33.05
C VAL A 330 11.90 -6.89 31.93
N ARG A 331 12.32 -7.69 30.95
CA ARG A 331 13.05 -7.22 29.77
C ARG A 331 12.09 -6.67 28.73
N TYR A 332 12.41 -5.49 28.19
CA TYR A 332 11.68 -4.82 27.12
C TYR A 332 12.65 -4.33 26.04
N ARG A 333 12.15 -4.18 24.80
CA ARG A 333 12.89 -3.46 23.76
C ARG A 333 13.08 -2.00 24.18
N ALA A 334 14.25 -1.44 23.87
CA ALA A 334 14.57 -0.04 24.09
C ALA A 334 14.80 0.66 22.75
N ASN A 335 14.77 2.00 22.74
CA ASN A 335 15.17 2.76 21.56
C ASN A 335 16.65 2.54 21.25
N ASN A 336 16.98 2.48 19.98
CA ASN A 336 18.35 2.63 19.49
C ASN A 336 18.59 4.10 19.13
N GLU A 337 19.80 4.62 19.38
CA GLU A 337 20.17 5.96 18.92
C GLU A 337 20.03 6.06 17.39
N GLU A 338 19.30 7.08 16.95
CA GLU A 338 19.00 7.30 15.54
C GLU A 338 20.01 8.27 14.93
N GLU A 339 20.42 7.98 13.68
CA GLU A 339 21.10 8.92 12.81
C GLU A 339 20.07 9.66 11.94
N GLY A 340 20.51 10.68 11.21
CA GLY A 340 19.62 11.44 10.32
C GLY A 340 19.06 10.60 9.17
N PRO A 341 18.05 11.14 8.45
CA PRO A 341 17.43 10.45 7.33
C PRO A 341 18.42 10.23 6.18
N THR A 342 18.35 9.04 5.57
CA THR A 342 19.28 8.60 4.52
C THR A 342 18.60 7.67 3.53
N GLY A 343 19.34 7.22 2.52
CA GLY A 343 18.90 6.29 1.49
C GLY A 343 18.27 6.94 0.27
N THR A 344 17.86 6.12 -0.68
CA THR A 344 17.28 6.55 -1.95
C THR A 344 15.85 7.01 -1.75
N ALA A 345 15.45 8.10 -2.41
CA ALA A 345 14.05 8.51 -2.45
C ALA A 345 13.31 7.62 -3.48
N TYR A 346 12.71 6.53 -3.02
CA TYR A 346 11.86 5.71 -3.87
C TYR A 346 10.48 6.34 -4.05
N SER A 347 9.88 6.19 -5.23
CA SER A 347 8.59 6.81 -5.58
C SER A 347 7.45 6.34 -4.66
N TYR A 348 7.44 5.08 -4.26
CA TYR A 348 6.41 4.54 -3.37
C TYR A 348 6.40 5.16 -1.97
N ASN A 349 7.55 5.60 -1.44
CA ASN A 349 7.63 6.27 -0.14
C ASN A 349 6.77 7.54 -0.11
N SER A 350 6.80 8.30 -1.21
CA SER A 350 5.97 9.49 -1.37
C SER A 350 4.53 9.14 -1.75
N GLY A 351 4.33 8.10 -2.57
CA GLY A 351 3.00 7.64 -2.97
C GLY A 351 2.13 7.21 -1.79
N THR A 352 2.70 6.48 -0.83
CA THR A 352 1.98 6.07 0.39
C THR A 352 1.61 7.25 1.27
N MET A 353 2.45 8.28 1.35
CA MET A 353 2.17 9.50 2.10
C MET A 353 1.12 10.38 1.42
N LEU A 354 1.01 10.35 0.08
CA LEU A 354 -0.11 10.96 -0.64
C LEU A 354 -1.43 10.30 -0.28
N SER A 355 -1.51 8.96 -0.37
CA SER A 355 -2.69 8.20 0.03
C SER A 355 -3.05 8.43 1.50
N GLY A 356 -2.05 8.39 2.39
CA GLY A 356 -2.24 8.64 3.82
C GLY A 356 -2.77 10.04 4.14
N ALA A 357 -2.23 11.08 3.48
CA ALA A 357 -2.71 12.45 3.64
C ALA A 357 -4.15 12.62 3.12
N ALA A 358 -4.48 12.02 1.96
CA ALA A 358 -5.81 12.03 1.39
C ALA A 358 -6.84 11.38 2.33
N ASP A 359 -6.52 10.21 2.88
CA ASP A 359 -7.38 9.51 3.82
C ASP A 359 -7.54 10.29 5.14
N LEU A 360 -6.45 10.82 5.71
CA LEU A 360 -6.51 11.66 6.91
C LEU A 360 -7.32 12.94 6.69
N TYR A 361 -7.13 13.62 5.56
CA TYR A 361 -7.96 14.78 5.22
C TYR A 361 -9.44 14.42 5.13
N ARG A 362 -9.76 13.32 4.48
CA ARG A 362 -11.14 12.85 4.30
C ARG A 362 -11.86 12.61 5.63
N VAL A 363 -11.18 12.06 6.63
CA VAL A 363 -11.82 11.71 7.92
C VAL A 363 -11.75 12.84 8.96
N THR A 364 -10.75 13.75 8.85
CA THR A 364 -10.56 14.83 9.85
C THR A 364 -11.00 16.20 9.36
N GLY A 365 -10.97 16.45 8.06
CA GLY A 365 -11.17 17.78 7.48
C GLY A 365 -9.99 18.74 7.75
N ASP A 366 -8.89 18.27 8.33
CA ASP A 366 -7.75 19.11 8.68
C ASP A 366 -6.99 19.54 7.42
N LYS A 367 -6.93 20.87 7.22
CA LYS A 367 -6.31 21.50 6.05
C LYS A 367 -4.79 21.31 5.96
N GLU A 368 -4.14 20.90 7.04
CA GLU A 368 -2.72 20.58 7.00
C GLU A 368 -2.47 19.41 6.04
N TYR A 369 -3.27 18.34 6.11
CA TYR A 369 -3.16 17.21 5.18
C TYR A 369 -3.46 17.61 3.73
N LEU A 370 -4.42 18.51 3.51
CA LEU A 370 -4.70 19.06 2.18
C LEU A 370 -3.47 19.80 1.61
N THR A 371 -2.83 20.62 2.43
CA THR A 371 -1.60 21.34 2.05
C THR A 371 -0.46 20.37 1.76
N ASP A 372 -0.28 19.36 2.62
CA ASP A 372 0.76 18.36 2.46
C ASP A 372 0.62 17.58 1.15
N MET A 373 -0.59 17.06 0.87
CA MET A 373 -0.80 16.26 -0.35
C MET A 373 -0.69 17.11 -1.61
N THR A 374 -1.09 18.42 -1.58
CA THR A 374 -0.91 19.35 -2.71
C THR A 374 0.57 19.56 -3.00
N ASN A 375 1.35 19.89 -1.98
CA ASN A 375 2.77 20.16 -2.13
C ASN A 375 3.53 18.90 -2.57
N LEU A 376 3.19 17.75 -1.96
CA LEU A 376 3.83 16.48 -2.28
C LEU A 376 3.49 15.99 -3.69
N SER A 377 2.25 16.18 -4.17
CA SER A 377 1.87 15.86 -5.55
C SER A 377 2.73 16.61 -6.55
N ASN A 378 2.87 17.92 -6.38
CA ASN A 378 3.70 18.76 -7.24
C ASN A 378 5.18 18.35 -7.18
N SER A 379 5.72 18.13 -5.99
CA SER A 379 7.13 17.76 -5.80
C SER A 379 7.45 16.41 -6.41
N THR A 380 6.57 15.43 -6.26
CA THR A 380 6.76 14.07 -6.78
C THR A 380 6.69 14.03 -8.30
N LEU A 381 5.81 14.83 -8.93
CA LEU A 381 5.78 14.96 -10.38
C LEU A 381 7.11 15.50 -10.90
N VAL A 382 7.60 16.59 -10.31
CA VAL A 382 8.89 17.20 -10.71
C VAL A 382 10.08 16.27 -10.47
N TYR A 383 10.06 15.51 -9.36
CA TYR A 383 11.20 14.68 -8.96
C TYR A 383 11.27 13.35 -9.73
N PHE A 384 10.14 12.68 -9.94
CA PHE A 384 10.10 11.32 -10.49
C PHE A 384 9.72 11.26 -11.97
N ALA A 385 8.89 12.17 -12.48
CA ALA A 385 8.40 12.16 -13.84
C ALA A 385 9.28 13.07 -14.74
N LYS A 386 9.87 12.49 -15.79
CA LYS A 386 10.64 13.22 -16.81
C LYS A 386 9.96 13.04 -18.15
N LYS A 387 9.89 14.11 -18.96
CA LYS A 387 9.41 13.96 -20.34
C LYS A 387 10.22 12.90 -21.07
N SER A 388 9.55 11.96 -21.70
CA SER A 388 10.20 10.92 -22.48
C SER A 388 10.97 11.55 -23.66
N ALA A 389 12.21 11.07 -23.88
CA ALA A 389 13.00 11.46 -25.04
C ALA A 389 12.63 10.68 -26.32
N THR A 390 11.82 9.63 -26.18
CA THR A 390 11.54 8.66 -27.25
C THR A 390 10.08 8.58 -27.64
N VAL A 391 9.17 8.99 -26.75
CA VAL A 391 7.71 8.94 -26.96
C VAL A 391 7.12 10.30 -26.67
N GLU A 392 6.51 10.93 -27.67
CA GLU A 392 5.86 12.24 -27.53
C GLU A 392 4.71 12.18 -26.53
N ASP A 393 4.55 13.24 -25.71
CA ASP A 393 3.52 13.40 -24.69
C ASP A 393 3.51 12.31 -23.58
N CYS A 394 4.61 11.58 -23.44
CA CYS A 394 4.79 10.58 -22.38
C CYS A 394 5.84 11.03 -21.35
N TYR A 395 5.75 10.43 -20.17
CA TYR A 395 6.73 10.61 -19.11
C TYR A 395 7.43 9.30 -18.79
N ASP A 396 8.74 9.36 -18.64
CA ASP A 396 9.57 8.30 -18.09
C ASP A 396 9.73 8.55 -16.58
N TYR A 397 9.66 7.48 -15.80
CA TYR A 397 9.88 7.50 -14.37
C TYR A 397 11.23 6.86 -14.07
N ASP A 398 12.19 7.68 -13.67
CA ASP A 398 13.57 7.26 -13.43
C ASP A 398 13.70 6.65 -12.02
N VAL A 399 13.29 5.40 -11.89
CA VAL A 399 13.44 4.61 -10.67
C VAL A 399 14.11 3.29 -11.04
N THR A 400 15.12 2.87 -10.27
CA THR A 400 15.83 1.60 -10.46
C THR A 400 15.21 0.47 -9.63
N GLY A 401 15.36 -0.80 -10.03
CA GLY A 401 14.90 -1.96 -9.27
C GLY A 401 13.45 -2.36 -9.56
N PHE A 402 12.61 -2.55 -8.55
CA PHE A 402 11.19 -2.94 -8.67
C PHE A 402 10.28 -1.77 -9.12
N ASN A 403 10.70 -1.04 -10.12
CA ASN A 403 10.23 0.26 -10.52
C ASN A 403 8.74 0.31 -10.86
N ASN A 404 8.24 -0.70 -11.55
CA ASN A 404 6.85 -0.69 -11.99
C ASN A 404 5.89 -0.70 -10.81
N TRP A 405 6.17 -1.49 -9.78
CA TRP A 405 5.34 -1.51 -8.58
C TRP A 405 5.50 -0.21 -7.78
N PHE A 406 6.73 0.29 -7.59
CA PHE A 406 7.00 1.55 -6.90
C PHE A 406 6.27 2.73 -7.55
N ASN A 407 6.33 2.81 -8.88
CA ASN A 407 5.63 3.84 -9.64
C ASN A 407 4.10 3.63 -9.59
N GLY A 408 3.63 2.39 -9.60
CA GLY A 408 2.21 2.07 -9.41
C GLY A 408 1.66 2.60 -8.08
N VAL A 409 2.44 2.50 -7.00
CA VAL A 409 2.08 3.07 -5.69
C VAL A 409 2.04 4.60 -5.73
N LEU A 410 2.99 5.25 -6.42
CA LEU A 410 2.96 6.71 -6.60
C LEU A 410 1.73 7.16 -7.41
N LEU A 411 1.45 6.48 -8.52
CA LEU A 411 0.28 6.76 -9.36
C LEU A 411 -1.03 6.60 -8.58
N ARG A 412 -1.13 5.56 -7.75
CA ARG A 412 -2.26 5.39 -6.83
C ARG A 412 -2.40 6.56 -5.86
N GLY A 413 -1.29 7.02 -5.28
CA GLY A 413 -1.28 8.19 -4.40
C GLY A 413 -1.82 9.44 -5.09
N TRP A 414 -1.47 9.69 -6.34
CA TRP A 414 -2.04 10.80 -7.12
C TRP A 414 -3.54 10.61 -7.41
N VAL A 415 -3.98 9.39 -7.70
CA VAL A 415 -5.41 9.09 -7.88
C VAL A 415 -6.18 9.35 -6.58
N ASP A 416 -5.67 8.88 -5.45
CA ASP A 416 -6.31 9.11 -4.14
C ASP A 416 -6.43 10.62 -3.82
N VAL A 417 -5.39 11.40 -4.14
CA VAL A 417 -5.41 12.86 -3.99
C VAL A 417 -6.42 13.50 -4.94
N SER A 418 -6.48 13.08 -6.21
CA SER A 418 -7.36 13.66 -7.22
C SER A 418 -8.84 13.53 -6.86
N ALA A 419 -9.22 12.51 -6.10
CA ALA A 419 -10.58 12.33 -5.58
C ALA A 419 -11.06 13.46 -4.66
N HIS A 420 -10.14 14.26 -4.10
CA HIS A 420 -10.43 15.40 -3.22
C HIS A 420 -10.36 16.76 -3.93
N TYR A 421 -9.90 16.78 -5.19
CA TYR A 421 -9.78 17.97 -6.00
C TYR A 421 -10.69 17.91 -7.21
N SER A 422 -11.92 18.35 -7.09
CA SER A 422 -12.83 18.50 -8.23
C SER A 422 -12.41 19.58 -9.25
N ASN A 423 -11.37 20.38 -8.94
CA ASN A 423 -10.95 21.56 -9.71
C ASN A 423 -9.44 21.66 -9.95
N VAL A 424 -8.65 20.63 -9.69
CA VAL A 424 -7.20 20.65 -10.01
C VAL A 424 -6.99 19.91 -11.33
N THR A 425 -6.66 20.66 -12.35
CA THR A 425 -6.03 20.15 -13.58
C THR A 425 -4.59 19.75 -13.17
N LEU A 426 -4.33 18.46 -13.05
CA LEU A 426 -2.98 17.91 -12.93
C LEU A 426 -2.28 17.96 -14.27
#